data_cb4ef794cbb5cd32141fb7310e9b5651
#
_entry.id   cb4ef794cbb5cd32141fb7310e9b5651
#
_cell.length_a   1.000
_cell.length_b   1.000
_cell.length_c   1.000
_cell.angle_alpha   90.00
_cell.angle_beta   90.00
_cell.angle_gamma   90.00
#
_symmetry.space_group_name_H-M   'P 1'
#
loop_
_entity.id
_entity.type
_entity.pdbx_description
1 polymer ?
#
loop_
_entity_poly.entity_id
_entity_poly.type
_entity_poly.pdbx_seq_one_letter_code
_entity_poly.pdbx_strand_id
1 'polypeptide(L)'
;MFLGLPEAAESEGFDRETLDMPAKQIALLEAVAAENKNVVVVLSNGSVVTVAPWAKNAKGILESWLLGQSGGPALADVLFGKVSPSGKLAQTIPFDINDDPSTINWPGEEGHVDYGEGVFVGYRYYDTYNKAVDYPFGFGLSYATFEVSDVKAVKTGACTASVSAVVKNTSNVTPPKPCRCTWLLARPT
;
A
#
# COMPACT_ATOMS: atom_id res chain seq x y z
N MET A 1 17.54 3.95 -3.87
CA MET A 1 17.10 5.05 -4.77
C MET A 1 15.82 5.65 -4.20
N PHE A 2 15.68 6.97 -4.26
CA PHE A 2 14.44 7.66 -3.93
C PHE A 2 13.72 8.00 -5.23
N LEU A 3 12.50 7.58 -5.35
CA LEU A 3 11.59 7.89 -6.45
C LEU A 3 10.34 8.57 -5.88
N GLY A 4 9.75 9.49 -6.61
CA GLY A 4 8.57 10.19 -6.10
C GLY A 4 7.86 10.98 -7.17
N LEU A 5 6.64 11.39 -6.86
CA LEU A 5 5.86 12.25 -7.75
C LEU A 5 6.28 13.71 -7.51
N PRO A 6 6.67 14.42 -8.57
CA PRO A 6 6.89 15.88 -8.49
C PRO A 6 5.55 16.61 -8.40
N GLU A 7 5.58 17.85 -7.91
CA GLU A 7 4.37 18.71 -7.82
C GLU A 7 3.63 18.85 -9.16
N ALA A 8 4.35 18.79 -10.28
CA ALA A 8 3.73 18.80 -11.61
C ALA A 8 2.95 17.53 -11.97
N ALA A 9 3.15 16.43 -11.24
CA ALA A 9 2.43 15.17 -11.44
C ALA A 9 1.38 14.90 -10.35
N GLU A 10 1.51 15.51 -9.17
CA GLU A 10 0.60 15.36 -8.05
C GLU A 10 0.47 16.67 -7.30
N SER A 11 -0.70 17.30 -7.38
CA SER A 11 -1.00 18.59 -6.76
C SER A 11 -2.47 18.68 -6.40
N GLU A 12 -2.81 19.56 -5.47
CA GLU A 12 -4.20 19.84 -5.10
C GLU A 12 -5.01 20.50 -6.22
N GLY A 13 -4.35 21.21 -7.10
CA GLY A 13 -5.00 22.05 -8.12
C GLY A 13 -5.45 21.33 -9.40
N PHE A 14 -5.14 20.04 -9.55
CA PHE A 14 -5.52 19.25 -10.74
C PHE A 14 -5.54 17.75 -10.42
N ASP A 15 -6.27 17.00 -11.26
CA ASP A 15 -6.36 15.55 -11.15
C ASP A 15 -5.20 14.85 -11.85
N ARG A 16 -4.82 13.69 -11.34
CA ARG A 16 -3.84 12.82 -11.99
C ARG A 16 -4.49 12.04 -13.13
N GLU A 17 -3.82 12.01 -14.26
CA GLU A 17 -4.26 11.28 -15.46
C GLU A 17 -3.71 9.85 -15.51
N THR A 18 -2.70 9.52 -14.72
CA THR A 18 -2.04 8.21 -14.68
C THR A 18 -1.58 7.87 -13.27
N LEU A 19 -1.50 6.58 -12.99
CA LEU A 19 -0.86 6.05 -11.77
C LEU A 19 0.62 5.74 -11.97
N ASP A 20 1.18 5.99 -13.15
CA ASP A 20 2.55 5.65 -13.45
C ASP A 20 3.57 6.57 -12.77
N MET A 21 4.72 6.01 -12.45
CA MET A 21 5.89 6.78 -12.06
C MET A 21 6.46 7.53 -13.26
N PRO A 22 7.05 8.73 -13.06
CA PRO A 22 7.67 9.47 -14.15
C PRO A 22 8.68 8.62 -14.94
N ALA A 23 8.51 8.55 -16.26
CA ALA A 23 9.29 7.67 -17.15
C ALA A 23 10.81 7.85 -17.01
N LYS A 24 11.29 9.09 -16.77
CA LYS A 24 12.72 9.35 -16.56
C LYS A 24 13.27 8.73 -15.27
N GLN A 25 12.46 8.63 -14.22
CA GLN A 25 12.85 7.99 -12.97
C GLN A 25 12.90 6.47 -13.15
N ILE A 26 11.97 5.89 -13.90
CA ILE A 26 11.98 4.47 -14.23
C ILE A 26 13.18 4.11 -15.11
N ALA A 27 13.47 4.89 -16.15
CA ALA A 27 14.67 4.69 -16.98
C ALA A 27 15.97 4.74 -16.15
N LEU A 28 16.05 5.66 -15.18
CA LEU A 28 17.18 5.72 -14.25
C LEU A 28 17.25 4.47 -13.34
N LEU A 29 16.13 4.01 -12.82
CA LEU A 29 16.05 2.78 -12.02
C LEU A 29 16.54 1.58 -12.83
N GLU A 30 16.09 1.44 -14.06
CA GLU A 30 16.50 0.35 -14.97
C GLU A 30 18.02 0.39 -15.25
N ALA A 31 18.56 1.57 -15.54
CA ALA A 31 20.01 1.73 -15.76
C ALA A 31 20.83 1.36 -14.52
N VAL A 32 20.41 1.80 -13.33
CA VAL A 32 21.08 1.45 -12.07
C VAL A 32 20.96 -0.04 -11.78
N ALA A 33 19.78 -0.64 -12.00
CA ALA A 33 19.53 -2.07 -11.77
C ALA A 33 20.26 -2.98 -12.77
N ALA A 34 20.63 -2.47 -13.94
CA ALA A 34 21.49 -3.18 -14.88
C ALA A 34 22.89 -3.42 -14.28
N GLU A 35 23.45 -2.42 -13.63
CA GLU A 35 24.80 -2.44 -13.04
C GLU A 35 24.82 -3.00 -11.60
N ASN A 36 23.79 -2.73 -10.80
CA ASN A 36 23.71 -3.19 -9.43
C ASN A 36 22.38 -3.89 -9.15
N LYS A 37 22.44 -5.17 -8.85
CA LYS A 37 21.26 -6.00 -8.55
C LYS A 37 20.70 -5.79 -7.13
N ASN A 38 21.39 -5.05 -6.28
CA ASN A 38 20.97 -4.79 -4.88
C ASN A 38 20.38 -3.38 -4.74
N VAL A 39 19.34 -3.10 -5.50
CA VAL A 39 18.62 -1.82 -5.45
C VAL A 39 17.44 -1.92 -4.48
N VAL A 40 17.33 -0.95 -3.59
CA VAL A 40 16.14 -0.68 -2.78
C VAL A 40 15.54 0.64 -3.24
N VAL A 41 14.24 0.63 -3.49
CA VAL A 41 13.48 1.82 -3.86
C VAL A 41 12.72 2.33 -2.65
N VAL A 42 12.80 3.62 -2.41
CA VAL A 42 11.95 4.36 -1.45
C VAL A 42 11.05 5.26 -2.25
N LEU A 43 9.75 5.05 -2.13
CA LEU A 43 8.72 5.84 -2.79
C LEU A 43 8.32 7.04 -1.93
N SER A 44 8.10 8.18 -2.56
CA SER A 44 7.56 9.39 -1.92
C SER A 44 6.46 9.98 -2.83
N ASN A 45 5.23 9.70 -2.48
CA ASN A 45 4.02 10.05 -3.25
C ASN A 45 2.84 10.21 -2.27
N GLY A 46 1.88 11.04 -2.62
CA GLY A 46 0.69 11.29 -1.79
C GLY A 46 -0.42 10.26 -2.01
N SER A 47 -0.46 9.66 -3.21
CA SER A 47 -1.43 8.63 -3.58
C SER A 47 -0.76 7.50 -4.35
N VAL A 48 -1.47 6.38 -4.58
CA VAL A 48 -0.88 5.17 -5.20
C VAL A 48 -0.20 5.42 -6.53
N VAL A 49 0.86 4.66 -6.77
CA VAL A 49 1.52 4.52 -8.07
C VAL A 49 1.56 3.06 -8.48
N THR A 50 1.51 2.79 -9.77
CA THR A 50 1.70 1.42 -10.29
C THR A 50 3.14 0.97 -10.08
N VAL A 51 3.30 -0.24 -9.54
CA VAL A 51 4.60 -0.78 -9.14
C VAL A 51 5.00 -1.97 -10.02
N ALA A 52 4.04 -2.79 -10.45
CA ALA A 52 4.25 -4.01 -11.22
C ALA A 52 5.20 -3.85 -12.42
N PRO A 53 5.14 -2.78 -13.24
CA PRO A 53 5.97 -2.65 -14.43
C PRO A 53 7.49 -2.64 -14.14
N TRP A 54 7.88 -2.11 -12.96
CA TRP A 54 9.29 -1.88 -12.63
C TRP A 54 9.78 -2.58 -11.36
N ALA A 55 8.88 -3.20 -10.57
CA ALA A 55 9.20 -3.87 -9.30
C ALA A 55 10.34 -4.88 -9.42
N LYS A 56 10.45 -5.58 -10.57
CA LYS A 56 11.52 -6.56 -10.87
C LYS A 56 12.93 -5.97 -10.76
N ASN A 57 13.07 -4.65 -10.87
CA ASN A 57 14.36 -3.93 -10.82
C ASN A 57 14.77 -3.59 -9.38
N ALA A 58 13.94 -3.89 -8.38
CA ALA A 58 14.21 -3.61 -6.97
C ALA A 58 14.19 -4.89 -6.12
N LYS A 59 15.10 -4.99 -5.16
CA LYS A 59 15.13 -6.07 -4.16
C LYS A 59 14.21 -5.78 -2.98
N GLY A 60 13.88 -4.53 -2.76
CA GLY A 60 12.94 -4.07 -1.75
C GLY A 60 12.33 -2.75 -2.17
N ILE A 61 11.08 -2.57 -1.82
CA ILE A 61 10.33 -1.34 -2.06
C ILE A 61 9.76 -0.89 -0.73
N LEU A 62 10.05 0.35 -0.36
CA LEU A 62 9.53 0.99 0.84
C LEU A 62 8.61 2.13 0.42
N GLU A 63 7.31 1.96 0.67
CA GLU A 63 6.33 3.01 0.49
C GLU A 63 6.40 3.94 1.69
N SER A 64 6.82 5.18 1.49
CA SER A 64 6.97 6.14 2.57
C SER A 64 5.94 7.26 2.56
N TRP A 65 5.11 7.33 1.54
CA TRP A 65 4.12 8.40 1.37
C TRP A 65 4.77 9.79 1.47
N LEU A 66 4.05 10.75 2.00
CA LEU A 66 4.56 12.11 2.29
C LEU A 66 4.96 12.18 3.76
N LEU A 67 6.25 12.10 4.01
CA LEU A 67 6.82 12.14 5.35
C LEU A 67 6.98 13.59 5.84
N GLY A 68 6.89 13.74 7.17
CA GLY A 68 7.17 14.99 7.83
C GLY A 68 8.66 15.21 8.12
N GLN A 69 8.95 16.15 9.04
CA GLN A 69 10.29 16.64 9.38
C GLN A 69 11.30 15.53 9.73
N SER A 70 10.87 14.47 10.39
CA SER A 70 11.72 13.34 10.81
C SER A 70 11.76 12.19 9.81
N GLY A 71 11.33 12.39 8.57
CA GLY A 71 11.26 11.34 7.55
C GLY A 71 12.60 10.68 7.25
N GLY A 72 13.66 11.47 7.08
CA GLY A 72 15.00 10.95 6.79
C GLY A 72 15.54 10.00 7.87
N PRO A 73 15.59 10.40 9.15
CA PRO A 73 15.95 9.51 10.25
C PRO A 73 15.08 8.27 10.36
N ALA A 74 13.76 8.39 10.18
CA ALA A 74 12.84 7.26 10.23
C ALA A 74 13.10 6.23 9.11
N LEU A 75 13.33 6.71 7.88
CA LEU A 75 13.72 5.85 6.76
C LEU A 75 15.04 5.14 7.02
N ALA A 76 16.04 5.84 7.54
CA ALA A 76 17.33 5.24 7.87
C ALA A 76 17.17 4.14 8.93
N ASP A 77 16.39 4.38 9.99
CA ASP A 77 16.14 3.40 11.04
C ASP A 77 15.47 2.12 10.50
N VAL A 78 14.57 2.25 9.54
CA VAL A 78 13.94 1.10 8.88
C VAL A 78 14.93 0.42 7.92
N LEU A 79 15.56 1.18 7.01
CA LEU A 79 16.42 0.61 5.96
C LEU A 79 17.64 -0.14 6.53
N PHE A 80 18.19 0.35 7.64
CA PHE A 80 19.32 -0.28 8.32
C PHE A 80 18.93 -1.26 9.43
N GLY A 81 17.63 -1.59 9.54
CA GLY A 81 17.15 -2.63 10.45
C GLY A 81 17.15 -2.26 11.92
N LYS A 82 17.33 -1.00 12.27
CA LYS A 82 17.22 -0.53 13.67
C LYS A 82 15.76 -0.60 14.14
N VAL A 83 14.83 -0.38 13.24
CA VAL A 83 13.40 -0.52 13.46
C VAL A 83 12.83 -1.46 12.39
N SER A 84 12.07 -2.49 12.81
CA SER A 84 11.36 -3.34 11.87
C SER A 84 10.13 -2.62 11.31
N PRO A 85 9.91 -2.63 9.98
CA PRO A 85 8.72 -2.04 9.40
C PRO A 85 7.46 -2.74 9.95
N SER A 86 6.46 -1.96 10.29
CA SER A 86 5.16 -2.44 10.81
C SER A 86 3.97 -1.76 10.13
N GLY A 87 4.22 -0.76 9.31
CA GLY A 87 3.22 -0.09 8.50
C GLY A 87 2.52 -1.06 7.54
N LYS A 88 1.25 -0.78 7.26
CA LYS A 88 0.44 -1.51 6.31
C LYS A 88 -0.14 -0.52 5.31
N LEU A 89 -0.24 -0.94 4.05
CA LEU A 89 -0.82 -0.09 3.01
C LEU A 89 -2.24 0.32 3.39
N ALA A 90 -2.50 1.61 3.33
CA ALA A 90 -3.81 2.20 3.56
C ALA A 90 -4.66 2.28 2.28
N GLN A 91 -4.09 1.84 1.16
CA GLN A 91 -4.72 1.80 -0.16
C GLN A 91 -4.38 0.48 -0.85
N THR A 92 -5.23 0.06 -1.78
CA THR A 92 -4.92 -1.03 -2.72
C THR A 92 -4.11 -0.47 -3.87
N ILE A 93 -3.07 -1.15 -4.30
CA ILE A 93 -2.28 -0.80 -5.49
C ILE A 93 -2.76 -1.68 -6.64
N PRO A 94 -3.48 -1.15 -7.64
CA PRO A 94 -3.91 -1.89 -8.80
C PRO A 94 -2.76 -2.13 -9.78
N PHE A 95 -2.96 -2.99 -10.76
CA PHE A 95 -2.00 -3.16 -11.87
C PHE A 95 -2.07 -2.02 -12.87
N ASP A 96 -3.27 -1.46 -13.08
CA ASP A 96 -3.52 -0.40 -14.05
C ASP A 96 -4.60 0.56 -13.52
N ILE A 97 -4.61 1.81 -14.01
CA ILE A 97 -5.62 2.81 -13.63
C ILE A 97 -7.04 2.36 -14.01
N ASN A 98 -7.19 1.60 -15.10
CA ASN A 98 -8.48 1.08 -15.54
C ASN A 98 -9.04 -0.02 -14.63
N ASP A 99 -8.25 -0.51 -13.69
CA ASP A 99 -8.72 -1.42 -12.65
C ASP A 99 -9.41 -0.69 -11.50
N ASP A 100 -9.29 0.65 -11.43
CA ASP A 100 -9.97 1.45 -10.40
C ASP A 100 -11.44 1.67 -10.76
N PRO A 101 -12.37 1.42 -9.82
CA PRO A 101 -13.80 1.51 -10.11
C PRO A 101 -14.28 2.92 -10.46
N SER A 102 -13.54 3.96 -10.07
CA SER A 102 -13.89 5.36 -10.36
C SER A 102 -13.56 5.77 -11.79
N THR A 103 -12.63 5.07 -12.46
CA THR A 103 -12.11 5.44 -13.78
C THR A 103 -13.20 5.55 -14.83
N ILE A 104 -14.23 4.71 -14.77
CA ILE A 104 -15.32 4.73 -15.74
C ILE A 104 -16.18 6.00 -15.65
N ASN A 105 -16.20 6.65 -14.49
CA ASN A 105 -16.99 7.85 -14.24
C ASN A 105 -16.14 9.14 -14.23
N TRP A 106 -14.83 9.00 -14.27
CA TRP A 106 -13.90 10.13 -14.24
C TRP A 106 -13.47 10.53 -15.66
N PRO A 107 -13.33 11.82 -15.99
CA PRO A 107 -13.52 13.01 -15.15
C PRO A 107 -14.97 13.49 -15.07
N GLY A 108 -15.93 12.77 -15.59
CA GLY A 108 -17.32 13.15 -15.74
C GLY A 108 -17.65 13.71 -17.11
N GLU A 109 -18.94 13.95 -17.36
CA GLU A 109 -19.46 14.46 -18.62
C GLU A 109 -20.44 15.63 -18.38
N GLU A 110 -20.43 16.63 -19.27
CA GLU A 110 -21.37 17.77 -19.25
C GLU A 110 -21.45 18.49 -17.87
N GLY A 111 -20.34 18.55 -17.13
CA GLY A 111 -20.29 19.17 -15.80
C GLY A 111 -20.86 18.32 -14.67
N HIS A 112 -21.11 17.06 -14.90
CA HIS A 112 -21.56 16.07 -13.91
C HIS A 112 -20.52 14.99 -13.69
N VAL A 113 -20.38 14.53 -12.45
CA VAL A 113 -19.55 13.39 -12.07
C VAL A 113 -20.43 12.41 -11.29
N ASP A 114 -20.52 11.19 -11.77
CA ASP A 114 -21.25 10.11 -11.09
C ASP A 114 -20.30 9.31 -10.19
N TYR A 115 -20.68 9.10 -8.93
CA TYR A 115 -20.00 8.19 -8.02
C TYR A 115 -20.62 6.80 -8.14
N GLY A 116 -20.52 6.21 -9.34
CA GLY A 116 -21.19 4.97 -9.72
C GLY A 116 -20.73 3.75 -8.95
N GLU A 117 -19.51 3.78 -8.36
CA GLU A 117 -19.00 2.72 -7.49
C GLU A 117 -19.76 2.60 -6.16
N GLY A 118 -20.45 3.66 -5.71
CA GLY A 118 -21.24 3.68 -4.49
C GLY A 118 -20.40 3.29 -3.25
N VAL A 119 -20.77 2.19 -2.58
CA VAL A 119 -20.03 1.69 -1.41
C VAL A 119 -18.80 0.84 -1.77
N PHE A 120 -18.62 0.52 -3.05
CA PHE A 120 -17.54 -0.33 -3.53
C PHE A 120 -16.31 0.50 -3.90
N VAL A 121 -15.75 1.21 -2.94
CA VAL A 121 -14.53 1.99 -3.09
C VAL A 121 -13.32 1.25 -2.50
N GLY A 122 -12.14 1.41 -3.11
CA GLY A 122 -10.90 0.80 -2.67
C GLY A 122 -11.02 -0.72 -2.51
N TYR A 123 -10.50 -1.28 -1.42
CA TYR A 123 -10.47 -2.73 -1.17
C TYR A 123 -11.86 -3.39 -1.24
N ARG A 124 -12.94 -2.67 -0.92
CA ARG A 124 -14.31 -3.20 -1.00
C ARG A 124 -14.69 -3.59 -2.43
N TYR A 125 -14.22 -2.83 -3.42
CA TYR A 125 -14.40 -3.17 -4.82
C TYR A 125 -13.60 -4.42 -5.19
N TYR A 126 -12.29 -4.38 -4.98
CA TYR A 126 -11.38 -5.44 -5.38
C TYR A 126 -11.74 -6.78 -4.74
N ASP A 127 -12.03 -6.79 -3.44
CA ASP A 127 -12.42 -8.00 -2.72
C ASP A 127 -13.81 -8.50 -3.15
N THR A 128 -14.78 -7.58 -3.37
CA THR A 128 -16.15 -7.96 -3.74
C THR A 128 -16.22 -8.60 -5.12
N TYR A 129 -15.48 -8.03 -6.05
CA TYR A 129 -15.48 -8.52 -7.44
C TYR A 129 -14.33 -9.49 -7.74
N ASN A 130 -13.58 -9.88 -6.71
CA ASN A 130 -12.44 -10.78 -6.81
C ASN A 130 -11.43 -10.33 -7.89
N LYS A 131 -11.13 -9.04 -7.91
CA LYS A 131 -10.18 -8.43 -8.83
C LYS A 131 -8.75 -8.65 -8.36
N ALA A 132 -7.90 -9.09 -9.26
CA ALA A 132 -6.46 -9.17 -9.00
C ALA A 132 -5.87 -7.77 -8.80
N VAL A 133 -4.94 -7.66 -7.85
CA VAL A 133 -4.24 -6.41 -7.52
C VAL A 133 -2.75 -6.70 -7.33
N ASP A 134 -1.91 -5.69 -7.52
CA ASP A 134 -0.48 -5.83 -7.26
C ASP A 134 -0.20 -5.95 -5.76
N TYR A 135 -0.73 -5.00 -4.97
CA TYR A 135 -0.68 -5.08 -3.51
C TYR A 135 -2.04 -4.75 -2.90
N PRO A 136 -2.62 -5.65 -2.10
CA PRO A 136 -3.91 -5.39 -1.47
C PRO A 136 -3.81 -4.38 -0.33
N PHE A 137 -4.91 -3.71 -0.02
CA PHE A 137 -5.07 -2.95 1.22
C PHE A 137 -4.64 -3.79 2.43
N GLY A 138 -3.89 -3.20 3.33
CA GLY A 138 -3.37 -3.86 4.52
C GLY A 138 -2.10 -4.69 4.30
N PHE A 139 -1.58 -4.77 3.07
CA PHE A 139 -0.30 -5.41 2.79
C PHE A 139 0.85 -4.68 3.49
N GLY A 140 1.85 -5.43 3.89
CA GLY A 140 3.10 -4.91 4.43
C GLY A 140 3.92 -6.01 5.08
N LEU A 141 5.20 -6.04 4.75
CA LEU A 141 6.17 -6.99 5.29
C LEU A 141 6.74 -6.48 6.62
N SER A 142 7.39 -7.36 7.34
CA SER A 142 8.13 -7.09 8.56
C SER A 142 9.45 -7.86 8.52
N TYR A 143 10.47 -7.39 9.24
CA TYR A 143 11.68 -8.17 9.46
C TYR A 143 11.47 -9.29 10.48
N ALA A 144 10.39 -9.19 11.28
CA ALA A 144 9.95 -10.25 12.18
C ALA A 144 8.91 -11.14 11.50
N THR A 145 8.88 -12.41 11.88
CA THR A 145 7.85 -13.36 11.48
C THR A 145 6.93 -13.66 12.66
N PHE A 146 5.65 -13.91 12.36
CA PHE A 146 4.63 -14.10 13.36
C PHE A 146 3.79 -15.34 13.05
N GLU A 147 3.38 -16.01 14.10
CA GLU A 147 2.36 -17.06 14.08
C GLU A 147 1.11 -16.53 14.78
N VAL A 148 -0.05 -16.70 14.16
CA VAL A 148 -1.34 -16.32 14.75
C VAL A 148 -2.12 -17.59 15.03
N SER A 149 -2.54 -17.76 16.28
CA SER A 149 -3.30 -18.93 16.73
C SER A 149 -4.46 -18.52 17.64
N ASP A 150 -5.28 -19.50 18.02
CA ASP A 150 -6.39 -19.35 18.97
C ASP A 150 -7.34 -18.18 18.65
N VAL A 151 -7.61 -17.95 17.38
CA VAL A 151 -8.55 -16.92 16.96
C VAL A 151 -9.96 -17.26 17.43
N LYS A 152 -10.54 -16.41 18.25
CA LYS A 152 -11.89 -16.55 18.80
C LYS A 152 -12.69 -15.28 18.56
N ALA A 153 -13.93 -15.44 18.12
CA ALA A 153 -14.87 -14.36 17.98
C ALA A 153 -16.13 -14.69 18.81
N VAL A 154 -16.51 -13.80 19.69
CA VAL A 154 -17.70 -13.97 20.56
C VAL A 154 -18.58 -12.75 20.37
N LYS A 155 -19.84 -12.98 20.02
CA LYS A 155 -20.86 -11.92 19.96
C LYS A 155 -21.15 -11.44 21.37
N THR A 156 -20.99 -10.15 21.63
CA THR A 156 -21.20 -9.53 22.96
C THR A 156 -22.45 -8.67 23.04
N GLY A 157 -23.09 -8.39 21.89
CA GLY A 157 -24.32 -7.60 21.82
C GLY A 157 -24.94 -7.66 20.43
N ALA A 158 -25.99 -6.89 20.18
CA ALA A 158 -26.70 -6.88 18.88
C ALA A 158 -25.76 -6.54 17.71
N CYS A 159 -24.88 -5.55 17.90
CA CYS A 159 -23.94 -5.06 16.88
C CYS A 159 -22.49 -5.04 17.40
N THR A 160 -22.16 -5.82 18.44
CA THR A 160 -20.83 -5.88 19.03
C THR A 160 -20.31 -7.30 19.12
N ALA A 161 -19.02 -7.49 18.91
CA ALA A 161 -18.33 -8.75 19.10
C ALA A 161 -16.95 -8.49 19.75
N SER A 162 -16.49 -9.44 20.55
CA SER A 162 -15.13 -9.48 21.06
C SER A 162 -14.34 -10.50 20.25
N VAL A 163 -13.17 -10.10 19.78
CA VAL A 163 -12.27 -11.01 19.05
C VAL A 163 -10.94 -11.06 19.78
N SER A 164 -10.42 -12.24 19.95
CA SER A 164 -9.11 -12.49 20.55
C SER A 164 -8.29 -13.44 19.70
N ALA A 165 -6.97 -13.25 19.70
CA ALA A 165 -6.02 -14.14 19.06
C ALA A 165 -4.71 -14.14 19.85
N VAL A 166 -3.95 -15.21 19.76
CA VAL A 166 -2.57 -15.28 20.23
C VAL A 166 -1.65 -14.98 19.06
N VAL A 167 -0.80 -13.96 19.22
CA VAL A 167 0.23 -13.61 18.23
C VAL A 167 1.59 -13.87 18.85
N LYS A 168 2.33 -14.81 18.26
CA LYS A 168 3.67 -15.20 18.69
C LYS A 168 4.70 -14.70 17.67
N ASN A 169 5.69 -13.95 18.14
CA ASN A 169 6.89 -13.69 17.34
C ASN A 169 7.74 -14.96 17.25
N THR A 170 7.98 -15.44 16.04
CA THR A 170 8.75 -16.65 15.76
C THR A 170 10.17 -16.36 15.30
N SER A 171 10.55 -15.08 15.21
CA SER A 171 11.88 -14.63 14.82
C SER A 171 12.69 -14.09 16.00
N ASN A 172 13.99 -13.90 15.78
CA ASN A 172 14.90 -13.26 16.74
C ASN A 172 14.89 -11.73 16.66
N VAL A 173 14.07 -11.15 15.78
CA VAL A 173 13.94 -9.70 15.62
C VAL A 173 12.89 -9.20 16.59
N THR A 174 13.23 -8.18 17.38
CA THR A 174 12.25 -7.52 18.25
C THR A 174 11.33 -6.64 17.41
N PRO A 175 10.01 -6.92 17.34
CA PRO A 175 9.10 -6.10 16.60
C PRO A 175 8.86 -4.76 17.33
N PRO A 176 8.62 -3.65 16.62
CA PRO A 176 8.08 -2.47 17.24
C PRO A 176 6.66 -2.75 17.76
N LYS A 177 6.30 -2.22 18.92
CA LYS A 177 4.92 -2.28 19.46
C LYS A 177 4.04 -1.28 18.69
N PRO A 178 2.77 -1.59 18.43
CA PRO A 178 1.98 -2.82 18.51
C PRO A 178 1.63 -3.41 17.13
N CYS A 179 1.23 -4.67 17.07
CA CYS A 179 0.56 -5.27 15.91
C CYS A 179 -0.75 -4.53 15.62
N ARG A 180 -0.90 -3.95 14.44
CA ARG A 180 -2.18 -3.43 13.96
C ARG A 180 -2.97 -4.61 13.38
N CYS A 181 -4.06 -5.02 14.02
CA CYS A 181 -4.98 -5.98 13.47
C CYS A 181 -5.93 -5.26 12.50
N THR A 182 -5.87 -5.59 11.22
CA THR A 182 -6.89 -5.17 10.25
C THR A 182 -7.92 -6.29 10.15
N TRP A 183 -9.20 -5.98 10.39
CA TRP A 183 -10.29 -6.94 10.33
C TRP A 183 -10.94 -6.89 8.96
N LEU A 184 -10.93 -8.02 8.25
CA LEU A 184 -11.83 -8.27 7.14
C LEU A 184 -13.10 -8.91 7.73
N LEU A 185 -14.20 -8.21 7.68
CA LEU A 185 -15.51 -8.80 7.97
C LEU A 185 -15.82 -9.79 6.84
N ALA A 186 -15.84 -11.08 7.16
CA ALA A 186 -16.32 -12.09 6.22
C ALA A 186 -17.78 -11.77 5.84
N ARG A 187 -18.11 -11.92 4.55
CA ARG A 187 -19.48 -11.79 4.08
C ARG A 187 -20.37 -12.81 4.81
N PRO A 188 -21.58 -12.44 5.20
CA PRO A 188 -22.59 -13.45 5.48
C PRO A 188 -22.83 -14.24 4.19
N THR A 189 -22.68 -15.54 4.26
CA THR A 189 -23.10 -16.50 3.22
C THR A 189 -24.61 -16.45 3.07
#